data_4f314a74c78cd8a832342569f29bd8d6
#
_entry.id   4f314a74c78cd8a832342569f29bd8d6
#
_cell.length_a   1.000
_cell.length_b   1.000
_cell.length_c   1.000
_cell.angle_alpha   90.00
_cell.angle_beta   90.00
_cell.angle_gamma   90.00
#
_symmetry.space_group_name_H-M   'P 1'
#
loop_
_entity.id
_entity.type
_entity.pdbx_description
1 polymer ?
#
loop_
_entity_poly.entity_id
_entity_poly.type
_entity_poly.pdbx_seq_one_letter_code
_entity_poly.pdbx_strand_id
1 'polypeptide(L)'
;MDKRNHIAIFDLGKTNQKVVLIDGKDLTKIDSRKAPNSVLKGLYPHLDTASQWRFLCDCLSGFEQQHGVDGVAITTHGATAALVVGDTLALPVLDYEFELPRSVDEAYNTLRPPFDETLSPRLPGGLNIGAQLYFLQTRFPKEFSRTEHILTYPQYWSFRLTGLAHSEATSLGCHTDLWQPEMGRFSNLVGRILPEKLFPPLAKASDVFPLTSTAAQATGLRAGIPVTCGIHDSNASLVPWLKSGDPLSIVSSGTWTIVMSLGVPPGEMDAGRDMLANVDALGRPTPTARFMGGRDHELLTKGCVGSASLSDIAAVISKGIFIMPGRVPGVGPFPQARGGWRGAPPVGMAEKLASATLYLALMTQTCLALAGMGQRIILEGPLARNEPFARCLSALTGVAVHVSADATGTATGAALLLLKADHDPRLGPAVQPVDLPGLSAYAQNWRAYAQQAR
;
A
#
# COMPACT_ATOMS: atom_id res chain seq x y z
N MET A 1 29.36 -2.37 -27.47
CA MET A 1 28.49 -3.32 -26.74
C MET A 1 27.56 -2.50 -25.88
N ASP A 2 26.27 -2.57 -26.15
CA ASP A 2 25.25 -1.84 -25.39
C ASP A 2 25.26 -2.38 -23.95
N LYS A 3 25.53 -1.52 -22.96
CA LYS A 3 25.56 -1.95 -21.55
C LYS A 3 24.19 -2.52 -21.20
N ARG A 4 24.13 -3.77 -20.80
CA ARG A 4 22.95 -4.35 -20.16
C ARG A 4 22.58 -3.46 -18.99
N ASN A 5 21.31 -3.36 -18.70
CA ASN A 5 20.80 -2.60 -17.56
C ASN A 5 19.63 -3.39 -16.94
N HIS A 6 19.91 -4.62 -16.53
CA HIS A 6 18.91 -5.54 -16.02
C HIS A 6 18.79 -5.42 -14.50
N ILE A 7 17.60 -5.05 -14.05
CA ILE A 7 17.29 -4.84 -12.64
C ILE A 7 16.42 -5.98 -12.13
N ALA A 8 16.89 -6.68 -11.11
CA ALA A 8 16.10 -7.66 -10.37
C ALA A 8 15.34 -6.96 -9.23
N ILE A 9 14.03 -7.12 -9.19
CA ILE A 9 13.15 -6.54 -8.17
C ILE A 9 12.67 -7.67 -7.27
N PHE A 10 13.03 -7.64 -5.99
CA PHE A 10 12.45 -8.48 -4.96
C PHE A 10 11.19 -7.82 -4.41
N ASP A 11 10.04 -8.31 -4.83
CA ASP A 11 8.71 -7.85 -4.47
C ASP A 11 8.09 -8.87 -3.50
N LEU A 12 8.11 -8.54 -2.21
CA LEU A 12 7.70 -9.42 -1.12
C LEU A 12 6.38 -8.93 -0.52
N GLY A 13 5.26 -9.38 -1.08
CA GLY A 13 3.94 -9.17 -0.52
C GLY A 13 3.64 -10.11 0.65
N LYS A 14 2.49 -9.94 1.31
CA LYS A 14 2.07 -10.78 2.44
C LYS A 14 1.88 -12.24 2.05
N THR A 15 1.13 -12.50 0.99
CA THR A 15 0.74 -13.86 0.56
C THR A 15 1.75 -14.51 -0.37
N ASN A 16 2.44 -13.72 -1.16
CA ASN A 16 3.36 -14.21 -2.18
C ASN A 16 4.64 -13.39 -2.18
N GLN A 17 5.72 -14.06 -2.55
CA GLN A 17 6.99 -13.45 -2.91
C GLN A 17 7.23 -13.59 -4.42
N LYS A 18 7.88 -12.60 -5.00
CA LYS A 18 8.13 -12.54 -6.42
C LYS A 18 9.47 -11.87 -6.68
N VAL A 19 10.22 -12.39 -7.64
CA VAL A 19 11.38 -11.68 -8.20
C VAL A 19 11.10 -11.44 -9.67
N VAL A 20 11.19 -10.18 -10.08
CA VAL A 20 10.97 -9.73 -11.47
C VAL A 20 12.27 -9.19 -11.99
N LEU A 21 12.66 -9.62 -13.19
CA LEU A 21 13.76 -9.02 -13.94
C LEU A 21 13.18 -8.10 -15.00
N ILE A 22 13.63 -6.86 -15.01
CA ILE A 22 13.23 -5.87 -16.01
C ILE A 22 14.44 -5.31 -16.77
N ASP A 23 14.22 -4.89 -18.01
CA ASP A 23 15.15 -4.04 -18.74
C ASP A 23 15.03 -2.60 -18.22
N GLY A 24 16.13 -2.04 -17.73
CA GLY A 24 16.16 -0.68 -17.19
C GLY A 24 16.07 0.42 -18.24
N LYS A 25 16.08 0.11 -19.54
CA LYS A 25 15.94 1.09 -20.61
C LYS A 25 14.49 1.45 -20.89
N ASP A 26 13.63 0.44 -20.96
CA ASP A 26 12.22 0.60 -21.32
C ASP A 26 11.25 0.09 -20.26
N LEU A 27 11.79 -0.44 -19.13
CA LEU A 27 11.05 -1.01 -18.01
C LEU A 27 10.21 -2.24 -18.38
N THR A 28 10.53 -2.89 -19.50
CA THR A 28 9.83 -4.12 -19.90
C THR A 28 10.27 -5.29 -19.03
N LYS A 29 9.32 -6.15 -18.73
CA LYS A 29 9.59 -7.38 -17.98
C LYS A 29 10.32 -8.39 -18.88
N ILE A 30 11.50 -8.84 -18.45
CA ILE A 30 12.29 -9.89 -19.10
C ILE A 30 11.84 -11.26 -18.59
N ASP A 31 11.84 -11.44 -17.23
CA ASP A 31 11.51 -12.71 -16.58
C ASP A 31 10.84 -12.45 -15.23
N SER A 32 10.18 -13.47 -14.66
CA SER A 32 9.64 -13.39 -13.31
C SER A 32 9.44 -14.77 -12.69
N ARG A 33 9.73 -14.87 -11.40
CA ARG A 33 9.46 -16.06 -10.59
C ARG A 33 8.60 -15.68 -9.40
N LYS A 34 7.68 -16.56 -9.00
CA LYS A 34 6.73 -16.32 -7.91
C LYS A 34 6.60 -17.59 -7.08
N ALA A 35 6.48 -17.42 -5.76
CA ALA A 35 6.17 -18.47 -4.81
C ALA A 35 5.24 -17.95 -3.70
N PRO A 36 4.45 -18.82 -3.06
CA PRO A 36 3.68 -18.44 -1.88
C PRO A 36 4.62 -18.19 -0.69
N ASN A 37 4.20 -17.30 0.22
CA ASN A 37 4.83 -17.13 1.52
C ASN A 37 4.25 -18.12 2.54
N SER A 38 5.05 -18.44 3.54
CA SER A 38 4.65 -19.29 4.67
C SER A 38 4.76 -18.52 5.98
N VAL A 39 3.78 -18.79 6.85
CA VAL A 39 3.80 -18.37 8.26
C VAL A 39 4.06 -19.61 9.10
N LEU A 40 5.09 -19.55 9.92
CA LEU A 40 5.52 -20.65 10.79
C LEU A 40 4.90 -20.48 12.20
N LYS A 41 4.65 -21.62 12.85
CA LYS A 41 4.31 -21.66 14.27
C LYS A 41 5.61 -21.64 15.10
N GLY A 42 5.55 -21.05 16.28
CA GLY A 42 6.71 -20.99 17.19
C GLY A 42 6.35 -20.24 18.47
N LEU A 43 7.24 -19.36 18.94
CA LEU A 43 6.97 -18.47 20.06
C LEU A 43 5.70 -17.62 19.82
N TYR A 44 5.46 -17.30 18.58
CA TYR A 44 4.28 -16.65 17.98
C TYR A 44 4.28 -16.95 16.47
N PRO A 45 3.18 -16.74 15.75
CA PRO A 45 3.17 -16.79 14.28
C PRO A 45 4.20 -15.83 13.69
N HIS A 46 5.07 -16.35 12.82
CA HIS A 46 6.18 -15.55 12.25
C HIS A 46 6.46 -15.94 10.80
N LEU A 47 7.08 -15.02 10.07
CA LEU A 47 7.40 -15.20 8.67
C LEU A 47 8.59 -16.16 8.48
N ASP A 48 8.53 -17.02 7.47
CA ASP A 48 9.64 -17.93 7.09
C ASP A 48 10.69 -17.17 6.27
N THR A 49 11.45 -16.32 6.96
CA THR A 49 12.52 -15.52 6.31
C THR A 49 13.64 -16.38 5.72
N ALA A 50 13.83 -17.60 6.22
CA ALA A 50 14.82 -18.52 5.68
C ALA A 50 14.40 -19.06 4.30
N SER A 51 13.13 -19.41 4.12
CA SER A 51 12.59 -19.82 2.82
C SER A 51 12.60 -18.66 1.82
N GLN A 52 12.25 -17.45 2.28
CA GLN A 52 12.28 -16.25 1.45
C GLN A 52 13.70 -15.92 0.97
N TRP A 53 14.72 -16.07 1.83
CA TRP A 53 16.10 -15.91 1.44
C TRP A 53 16.55 -16.92 0.38
N ARG A 54 16.23 -18.20 0.58
CA ARG A 54 16.55 -19.24 -0.42
C ARG A 54 15.90 -18.93 -1.77
N PHE A 55 14.61 -18.59 -1.76
CA PHE A 55 13.88 -18.22 -2.98
C PHE A 55 14.54 -17.03 -3.70
N LEU A 56 14.91 -15.98 -2.97
CA LEU A 56 15.62 -14.82 -3.53
C LEU A 56 16.94 -15.23 -4.17
N CYS A 57 17.77 -16.00 -3.45
CA CYS A 57 19.07 -16.45 -3.96
C CYS A 57 18.92 -17.31 -5.23
N ASP A 58 17.99 -18.27 -5.24
CA ASP A 58 17.73 -19.14 -6.38
C ASP A 58 17.26 -18.36 -7.61
N CYS A 59 16.39 -17.37 -7.40
CA CYS A 59 15.93 -16.48 -8.47
C CYS A 59 17.08 -15.65 -9.04
N LEU A 60 17.85 -15.00 -8.17
CA LEU A 60 18.96 -14.13 -8.59
C LEU A 60 20.05 -14.92 -9.33
N SER A 61 20.42 -16.08 -8.81
CA SER A 61 21.40 -16.97 -9.48
C SER A 61 20.92 -17.40 -10.86
N GLY A 62 19.65 -17.80 -10.98
CA GLY A 62 19.08 -18.17 -12.28
C GLY A 62 18.99 -17.01 -13.27
N PHE A 63 18.66 -15.81 -12.82
CA PHE A 63 18.62 -14.61 -13.68
C PHE A 63 20.03 -14.17 -14.11
N GLU A 64 21.03 -14.24 -13.21
CA GLU A 64 22.41 -13.92 -13.57
C GLU A 64 22.91 -14.86 -14.67
N GLN A 65 22.67 -16.17 -14.55
CA GLN A 65 23.10 -17.17 -15.54
C GLN A 65 22.45 -16.98 -16.91
N GLN A 66 21.16 -16.61 -16.94
CA GLN A 66 20.37 -16.52 -18.18
C GLN A 66 20.45 -15.16 -18.85
N HIS A 67 20.46 -14.10 -18.08
CA HIS A 67 20.27 -12.73 -18.58
C HIS A 67 21.36 -11.77 -18.11
N GLY A 68 22.01 -12.05 -16.98
CA GLY A 68 22.82 -11.09 -16.22
C GLY A 68 21.95 -10.13 -15.38
N VAL A 69 22.47 -9.71 -14.23
CA VAL A 69 21.83 -8.78 -13.29
C VAL A 69 22.79 -7.65 -12.97
N ASP A 70 22.39 -6.41 -13.16
CA ASP A 70 23.22 -5.22 -12.95
C ASP A 70 22.87 -4.44 -11.68
N GLY A 71 21.72 -4.77 -11.05
CA GLY A 71 21.33 -4.19 -9.78
C GLY A 71 20.10 -4.89 -9.17
N VAL A 72 19.88 -4.67 -7.88
CA VAL A 72 18.77 -5.25 -7.13
C VAL A 72 17.96 -4.13 -6.47
N ALA A 73 16.65 -4.11 -6.72
CA ALA A 73 15.71 -3.26 -6.02
C ALA A 73 14.82 -4.09 -5.09
N ILE A 74 14.45 -3.50 -3.95
CA ILE A 74 13.70 -4.21 -2.91
C ILE A 74 12.42 -3.45 -2.60
N THR A 75 11.31 -4.18 -2.58
CA THR A 75 10.03 -3.67 -2.09
C THR A 75 9.31 -4.75 -1.32
N THR A 76 8.68 -4.40 -0.20
CA THR A 76 7.95 -5.35 0.63
C THR A 76 6.65 -4.76 1.17
N HIS A 77 5.74 -5.63 1.60
CA HIS A 77 4.61 -5.18 2.39
C HIS A 77 5.06 -4.44 3.65
N GLY A 78 4.23 -3.52 4.13
CA GLY A 78 4.44 -2.78 5.37
C GLY A 78 4.15 -3.58 6.64
N ALA A 79 3.97 -2.88 7.74
CA ALA A 79 3.58 -3.43 9.05
C ALA A 79 4.48 -4.55 9.58
N THR A 80 5.76 -4.57 9.25
CA THR A 80 6.67 -5.66 9.61
C THR A 80 8.04 -5.11 9.96
N ALA A 81 8.61 -5.58 11.08
CA ALA A 81 9.94 -5.23 11.54
C ALA A 81 10.75 -6.48 11.92
N ALA A 82 12.05 -6.43 11.65
CA ALA A 82 13.04 -7.43 12.03
C ALA A 82 13.94 -6.87 13.14
N LEU A 83 14.16 -7.65 14.20
CA LEU A 83 15.09 -7.37 15.28
C LEU A 83 16.39 -8.08 14.99
N VAL A 84 17.45 -7.34 14.69
CA VAL A 84 18.73 -7.88 14.21
C VAL A 84 19.80 -7.79 15.29
N VAL A 85 20.61 -8.83 15.40
CA VAL A 85 21.84 -8.93 16.22
C VAL A 85 22.95 -9.56 15.37
N GLY A 86 24.03 -8.83 15.13
CA GLY A 86 25.02 -9.20 14.13
C GLY A 86 24.35 -9.38 12.76
N ASP A 87 24.51 -10.53 12.14
CA ASP A 87 23.91 -10.91 10.86
C ASP A 87 22.62 -11.78 10.98
N THR A 88 22.13 -11.99 12.21
CA THR A 88 21.02 -12.88 12.53
C THR A 88 19.82 -12.13 13.15
N LEU A 89 18.69 -12.83 13.32
CA LEU A 89 17.54 -12.31 14.01
C LEU A 89 17.63 -12.57 15.53
N ALA A 90 17.42 -11.56 16.36
CA ALA A 90 17.28 -11.72 17.81
C ALA A 90 15.98 -12.46 18.17
N LEU A 91 14.92 -12.23 17.39
CA LEU A 91 13.61 -12.88 17.48
C LEU A 91 13.06 -13.13 16.07
N PRO A 92 12.25 -14.18 15.84
CA PRO A 92 11.59 -14.39 14.55
C PRO A 92 10.76 -13.18 14.13
N VAL A 93 10.66 -12.89 12.83
CA VAL A 93 9.90 -11.76 12.30
C VAL A 93 8.40 -12.00 12.49
N LEU A 94 7.75 -11.24 13.36
CA LEU A 94 6.35 -11.43 13.72
C LEU A 94 5.42 -11.26 12.50
N ASP A 95 4.45 -12.16 12.37
CA ASP A 95 3.36 -11.99 11.41
C ASP A 95 2.38 -10.93 11.92
N TYR A 96 2.17 -9.86 11.18
CA TYR A 96 1.31 -8.77 11.59
C TYR A 96 -0.19 -9.13 11.71
N GLU A 97 -0.61 -10.28 11.18
CA GLU A 97 -1.97 -10.81 11.38
C GLU A 97 -2.12 -11.50 12.75
N PHE A 98 -1.05 -11.65 13.52
CA PHE A 98 -1.11 -12.19 14.86
C PHE A 98 -1.90 -11.26 15.78
N GLU A 99 -2.94 -11.81 16.40
CA GLU A 99 -3.73 -11.14 17.43
C GLU A 99 -2.91 -10.99 18.71
N LEU A 100 -2.51 -9.76 19.03
CA LEU A 100 -1.75 -9.50 20.25
C LEU A 100 -2.59 -9.84 21.48
N PRO A 101 -1.97 -10.35 22.57
CA PRO A 101 -2.70 -10.59 23.82
C PRO A 101 -3.39 -9.31 24.30
N ARG A 102 -4.65 -9.43 24.70
CA ARG A 102 -5.50 -8.28 25.06
C ARG A 102 -4.84 -7.35 26.09
N SER A 103 -4.18 -7.91 27.12
CA SER A 103 -3.46 -7.15 28.14
C SER A 103 -2.30 -6.32 27.58
N VAL A 104 -1.64 -6.80 26.52
CA VAL A 104 -0.56 -6.08 25.84
C VAL A 104 -1.15 -4.97 24.96
N ASP A 105 -2.23 -5.28 24.24
CA ASP A 105 -2.91 -4.31 23.39
C ASP A 105 -3.49 -3.14 24.19
N GLU A 106 -4.18 -3.42 25.29
CA GLU A 106 -4.72 -2.40 26.20
C GLU A 106 -3.60 -1.52 26.79
N ALA A 107 -2.49 -2.12 27.23
CA ALA A 107 -1.34 -1.37 27.76
C ALA A 107 -0.68 -0.50 26.68
N TYR A 108 -0.47 -1.06 25.48
CA TYR A 108 0.09 -0.30 24.36
C TYR A 108 -0.79 0.91 23.98
N ASN A 109 -2.10 0.73 23.98
CA ASN A 109 -3.04 1.81 23.64
C ASN A 109 -2.97 3.01 24.57
N THR A 110 -2.49 2.85 25.81
CA THR A 110 -2.22 3.97 26.74
C THR A 110 -0.88 4.67 26.48
N LEU A 111 0.00 4.02 25.73
CA LEU A 111 1.38 4.47 25.49
C LEU A 111 1.60 5.03 24.08
N ARG A 112 0.79 4.60 23.11
CA ARG A 112 0.99 5.03 21.71
C ARG A 112 0.81 6.54 21.55
N PRO A 113 1.48 7.15 20.56
CA PRO A 113 1.26 8.55 20.23
C PRO A 113 -0.20 8.82 19.83
N PRO A 114 -0.71 10.03 20.04
CA PRO A 114 -2.00 10.44 19.52
C PRO A 114 -2.01 10.42 17.98
N PHE A 115 -3.19 10.30 17.39
CA PHE A 115 -3.34 10.16 15.94
C PHE A 115 -2.76 11.36 15.18
N ASP A 116 -2.99 12.57 15.64
CA ASP A 116 -2.53 13.82 15.04
C ASP A 116 -0.99 13.97 15.03
N GLU A 117 -0.27 13.23 15.87
CA GLU A 117 1.20 13.19 15.82
C GLU A 117 1.71 12.29 14.68
N THR A 118 1.11 11.11 14.50
CA THR A 118 1.65 10.09 13.59
C THR A 118 0.79 9.87 12.34
N LEU A 119 -0.43 10.39 12.32
CA LEU A 119 -1.44 10.14 11.30
C LEU A 119 -1.64 8.63 11.01
N SER A 120 -1.37 7.81 12.04
CA SER A 120 -1.46 6.37 12.02
C SER A 120 -2.59 5.93 12.95
N PRO A 121 -3.72 5.38 12.45
CA PRO A 121 -4.78 4.87 13.30
C PRO A 121 -4.33 3.60 14.02
N ARG A 122 -4.96 3.28 15.16
CA ARG A 122 -4.80 1.92 15.72
C ARG A 122 -5.54 0.92 14.84
N LEU A 123 -4.79 0.01 14.27
CA LEU A 123 -5.28 -1.06 13.41
C LEU A 123 -5.27 -2.40 14.17
N PRO A 124 -6.12 -3.39 13.79
CA PRO A 124 -6.19 -4.69 14.45
C PRO A 124 -4.88 -5.46 14.44
N GLY A 125 -4.71 -6.37 15.39
CA GLY A 125 -3.57 -7.27 15.49
C GLY A 125 -2.24 -6.52 15.59
N GLY A 126 -1.23 -7.00 14.89
CA GLY A 126 0.10 -6.42 14.79
C GLY A 126 0.29 -5.39 13.68
N LEU A 127 -0.78 -4.83 13.08
CA LEU A 127 -0.65 -3.91 11.95
C LEU A 127 0.09 -2.59 12.26
N ASN A 128 0.17 -2.19 13.54
CA ASN A 128 1.07 -1.11 13.95
C ASN A 128 2.39 -1.71 14.45
N ILE A 129 3.52 -1.37 13.81
CA ILE A 129 4.85 -1.89 14.21
C ILE A 129 5.19 -1.54 15.66
N GLY A 130 4.81 -0.35 16.15
CA GLY A 130 5.01 0.03 17.55
C GLY A 130 4.35 -0.96 18.52
N ALA A 131 3.16 -1.48 18.21
CA ALA A 131 2.49 -2.50 19.02
C ALA A 131 3.23 -3.85 18.98
N GLN A 132 3.75 -4.25 17.83
CA GLN A 132 4.59 -5.45 17.71
C GLN A 132 5.85 -5.34 18.57
N LEU A 133 6.57 -4.22 18.45
CA LEU A 133 7.80 -3.99 19.20
C LEU A 133 7.54 -3.96 20.71
N TYR A 134 6.45 -3.33 21.15
CA TYR A 134 6.03 -3.34 22.54
C TYR A 134 5.72 -4.75 23.04
N PHE A 135 5.01 -5.57 22.25
CA PHE A 135 4.77 -6.98 22.55
C PHE A 135 6.08 -7.75 22.69
N LEU A 136 6.98 -7.63 21.73
CA LEU A 136 8.26 -8.35 21.73
C LEU A 136 9.14 -7.94 22.92
N GLN A 137 9.20 -6.65 23.23
CA GLN A 137 9.96 -6.10 24.36
C GLN A 137 9.41 -6.62 25.71
N THR A 138 8.10 -6.67 25.87
CA THR A 138 7.46 -7.07 27.15
C THR A 138 7.44 -8.57 27.35
N ARG A 139 7.30 -9.37 26.30
CA ARG A 139 7.17 -10.83 26.40
C ARG A 139 8.51 -11.56 26.28
N PHE A 140 9.46 -10.98 25.58
CA PHE A 140 10.79 -11.56 25.31
C PHE A 140 11.91 -10.57 25.64
N PRO A 141 11.96 -10.06 26.90
CA PRO A 141 12.90 -8.97 27.24
C PRO A 141 14.36 -9.38 27.12
N LYS A 142 14.70 -10.66 27.33
CA LYS A 142 16.09 -11.17 27.20
C LYS A 142 16.54 -11.17 25.74
N GLU A 143 15.73 -11.67 24.83
CA GLU A 143 16.00 -11.71 23.41
C GLU A 143 15.98 -10.29 22.83
N PHE A 144 14.97 -9.49 23.21
CA PHE A 144 14.85 -8.09 22.79
C PHE A 144 16.07 -7.25 23.20
N SER A 145 16.60 -7.46 24.39
CA SER A 145 17.78 -6.70 24.88
C SER A 145 19.05 -6.95 24.08
N ARG A 146 19.11 -8.03 23.30
CA ARG A 146 20.23 -8.34 22.41
C ARG A 146 20.16 -7.63 21.06
N THR A 147 19.01 -6.99 20.75
CA THR A 147 18.79 -6.31 19.47
C THR A 147 19.77 -5.16 19.30
N GLU A 148 20.47 -5.16 18.20
CA GLU A 148 21.36 -4.08 17.78
C GLU A 148 20.63 -3.10 16.84
N HIS A 149 19.78 -3.63 15.95
CA HIS A 149 19.01 -2.85 14.99
C HIS A 149 17.56 -3.32 14.89
N ILE A 150 16.64 -2.35 14.83
CA ILE A 150 15.24 -2.56 14.43
C ILE A 150 15.13 -2.09 12.97
N LEU A 151 14.88 -3.02 12.06
CA LEU A 151 14.78 -2.75 10.64
C LEU A 151 13.34 -3.00 10.17
N THR A 152 12.76 -2.07 9.44
CA THR A 152 11.55 -2.34 8.68
C THR A 152 11.83 -3.34 7.56
N TYR A 153 10.80 -4.00 7.04
CA TYR A 153 11.03 -5.24 6.28
C TYR A 153 11.81 -5.06 4.98
N PRO A 154 11.62 -3.99 4.17
CA PRO A 154 12.50 -3.77 3.01
C PRO A 154 13.95 -3.54 3.42
N GLN A 155 14.17 -2.83 4.52
CA GLN A 155 15.51 -2.52 5.03
C GLN A 155 16.22 -3.75 5.62
N TYR A 156 15.46 -4.71 6.17
CA TYR A 156 16.00 -6.00 6.56
C TYR A 156 16.58 -6.77 5.35
N TRP A 157 15.88 -6.79 4.23
CA TRP A 157 16.37 -7.47 3.02
C TRP A 157 17.54 -6.74 2.37
N SER A 158 17.53 -5.40 2.39
CA SER A 158 18.69 -4.60 1.98
C SER A 158 19.91 -4.91 2.87
N PHE A 159 19.73 -4.94 4.18
CA PHE A 159 20.76 -5.30 5.14
C PHE A 159 21.33 -6.71 4.87
N ARG A 160 20.50 -7.71 4.60
CA ARG A 160 20.92 -9.06 4.25
C ARG A 160 21.83 -9.13 3.02
N LEU A 161 21.64 -8.21 2.07
CA LEU A 161 22.45 -8.14 0.84
C LEU A 161 23.68 -7.24 0.98
N THR A 162 23.60 -6.18 1.77
CA THR A 162 24.62 -5.13 1.81
C THR A 162 25.43 -5.07 3.11
N GLY A 163 24.94 -5.68 4.18
CA GLY A 163 25.52 -5.56 5.52
C GLY A 163 25.34 -4.19 6.17
N LEU A 164 24.61 -3.26 5.53
CA LEU A 164 24.44 -1.89 6.01
C LEU A 164 23.01 -1.68 6.52
N ALA A 165 22.89 -1.30 7.80
CA ALA A 165 21.62 -1.07 8.45
C ALA A 165 21.17 0.39 8.24
N HIS A 166 19.94 0.57 7.76
CA HIS A 166 19.31 1.88 7.54
C HIS A 166 17.84 1.84 7.94
N SER A 167 17.30 3.01 8.30
CA SER A 167 15.86 3.30 8.39
C SER A 167 15.40 4.01 7.13
N GLU A 168 14.10 3.91 6.78
CA GLU A 168 13.56 4.55 5.57
C GLU A 168 12.13 5.05 5.82
N ALA A 169 11.84 6.26 5.34
CA ALA A 169 10.65 7.01 5.70
C ALA A 169 9.34 6.38 5.21
N THR A 170 9.30 5.78 4.00
CA THR A 170 8.05 5.18 3.48
C THR A 170 7.60 4.00 4.31
N SER A 171 8.56 3.23 4.81
CA SER A 171 8.31 2.07 5.67
C SER A 171 7.95 2.47 7.09
N LEU A 172 8.62 3.48 7.64
CA LEU A 172 8.31 4.05 8.96
C LEU A 172 6.97 4.78 8.98
N GLY A 173 6.61 5.45 7.90
CA GLY A 173 5.38 6.25 7.78
C GLY A 173 4.12 5.46 7.43
N CYS A 174 4.20 4.13 7.27
CA CYS A 174 3.05 3.30 6.94
C CYS A 174 2.43 2.69 8.20
N HIS A 175 1.50 3.41 8.85
CA HIS A 175 0.75 3.02 10.07
C HIS A 175 1.59 2.30 11.13
N THR A 176 2.76 2.83 11.47
CA THR A 176 3.69 2.21 12.40
C THR A 176 3.61 2.73 13.83
N ASP A 177 3.06 3.92 14.04
CA ASP A 177 3.17 4.73 15.26
C ASP A 177 4.60 5.26 15.54
N LEU A 178 5.57 4.98 14.67
CA LEU A 178 7.00 5.32 14.88
C LEU A 178 7.40 6.63 14.22
N TRP A 179 6.58 7.22 13.35
CA TRP A 179 6.96 8.32 12.48
C TRP A 179 5.96 9.47 12.55
N GLN A 180 6.46 10.70 12.48
CA GLN A 180 5.69 11.94 12.32
C GLN A 180 5.80 12.38 10.85
N PRO A 181 4.79 12.09 10.00
CA PRO A 181 4.88 12.33 8.56
C PRO A 181 5.10 13.80 8.19
N GLU A 182 4.46 14.71 8.90
CA GLU A 182 4.55 16.16 8.65
C GLU A 182 5.89 16.76 9.09
N MET A 183 6.53 16.15 10.10
CA MET A 183 7.79 16.62 10.67
C MET A 183 9.01 15.90 10.09
N GLY A 184 8.82 14.79 9.40
CA GLY A 184 9.89 13.99 8.82
C GLY A 184 10.86 13.42 9.86
N ARG A 185 10.36 12.99 11.03
CA ARG A 185 11.15 12.47 12.16
C ARG A 185 10.43 11.34 12.89
N PHE A 186 11.15 10.65 13.77
CA PHE A 186 10.55 9.67 14.68
C PHE A 186 9.50 10.31 15.60
N SER A 187 8.47 9.53 15.93
CA SER A 187 7.47 9.91 16.92
C SER A 187 8.03 9.85 18.35
N ASN A 188 7.29 10.40 19.31
CA ASN A 188 7.66 10.35 20.71
C ASN A 188 7.68 8.93 21.31
N LEU A 189 7.15 7.92 20.60
CA LEU A 189 7.24 6.52 20.99
C LEU A 189 8.70 6.04 20.99
N VAL A 190 9.47 6.51 20.00
CA VAL A 190 10.92 6.30 19.91
C VAL A 190 11.60 7.28 20.87
N GLY A 191 12.47 6.75 21.71
CA GLY A 191 13.08 7.48 22.83
C GLY A 191 12.33 7.35 24.16
N ARG A 192 10.98 7.22 24.13
CA ARG A 192 10.18 7.07 25.36
C ARG A 192 10.07 5.61 25.82
N ILE A 193 9.75 4.69 24.92
CA ILE A 193 9.62 3.26 25.23
C ILE A 193 10.51 2.37 24.33
N LEU A 194 10.86 2.81 23.16
CA LEU A 194 11.80 2.13 22.27
C LEU A 194 13.10 2.92 22.22
N PRO A 195 14.26 2.32 22.55
CA PRO A 195 15.54 3.02 22.50
C PRO A 195 15.86 3.51 21.08
N GLU A 196 16.06 4.81 20.91
CA GLU A 196 16.33 5.45 19.61
C GLU A 196 17.55 4.86 18.93
N LYS A 197 18.59 4.50 19.71
CA LYS A 197 19.82 3.88 19.21
C LYS A 197 19.61 2.57 18.43
N LEU A 198 18.46 1.91 18.57
CA LEU A 198 18.12 0.69 17.86
C LEU A 198 17.63 0.97 16.42
N PHE A 199 17.27 2.21 16.12
CA PHE A 199 16.87 2.63 14.79
C PHE A 199 18.09 3.21 14.06
N PRO A 200 18.56 2.55 12.98
CA PRO A 200 19.72 3.03 12.24
C PRO A 200 19.44 4.38 11.55
N PRO A 201 20.49 5.08 11.07
CA PRO A 201 20.34 6.34 10.36
C PRO A 201 19.37 6.23 9.17
N LEU A 202 18.64 7.32 8.92
CA LEU A 202 17.75 7.43 7.78
C LEU A 202 18.51 7.43 6.46
N ALA A 203 18.02 6.64 5.51
CA ALA A 203 18.41 6.69 4.10
C ALA A 203 17.16 6.93 3.24
N LYS A 204 17.36 7.41 2.03
CA LYS A 204 16.30 7.53 1.03
C LYS A 204 16.02 6.17 0.40
N ALA A 205 14.79 5.90 0.01
CA ALA A 205 14.45 4.69 -0.73
C ALA A 205 15.32 4.51 -2.00
N SER A 206 15.75 5.61 -2.61
CA SER A 206 16.63 5.65 -3.81
C SER A 206 18.13 5.58 -3.50
N ASP A 207 18.55 5.52 -2.25
CA ASP A 207 19.96 5.30 -1.92
C ASP A 207 20.35 3.86 -2.25
N VAL A 208 21.57 3.70 -2.74
CA VAL A 208 22.08 2.41 -3.19
C VAL A 208 23.38 2.06 -2.45
N PHE A 209 23.52 0.79 -2.14
CA PHE A 209 24.64 0.24 -1.39
C PHE A 209 25.22 -0.95 -2.14
N PRO A 210 26.52 -1.23 -2.01
CA PRO A 210 27.15 -2.33 -2.73
C PRO A 210 26.75 -3.69 -2.15
N LEU A 211 26.46 -4.65 -3.03
CA LEU A 211 26.29 -6.06 -2.65
C LEU A 211 27.58 -6.60 -2.04
N THR A 212 27.52 -7.21 -0.84
CA THR A 212 28.69 -7.79 -0.18
C THR A 212 29.21 -9.03 -0.90
N SER A 213 30.48 -9.38 -0.69
CA SER A 213 31.06 -10.63 -1.24
C SER A 213 30.34 -11.88 -0.73
N THR A 214 29.90 -11.90 0.54
CA THR A 214 29.14 -13.02 1.12
C THR A 214 27.77 -13.17 0.44
N ALA A 215 27.04 -12.09 0.26
CA ALA A 215 25.74 -12.11 -0.44
C ALA A 215 25.93 -12.44 -1.93
N ALA A 216 27.00 -11.97 -2.56
CA ALA A 216 27.34 -12.30 -3.94
C ALA A 216 27.57 -13.83 -4.12
N GLN A 217 28.29 -14.47 -3.21
CA GLN A 217 28.45 -15.93 -3.22
C GLN A 217 27.10 -16.66 -3.08
N ALA A 218 26.23 -16.19 -2.18
CA ALA A 218 24.91 -16.81 -1.95
C ALA A 218 23.95 -16.63 -3.13
N THR A 219 24.01 -15.49 -3.82
CA THR A 219 23.09 -15.13 -4.91
C THR A 219 23.62 -15.44 -6.31
N GLY A 220 24.88 -15.78 -6.44
CA GLY A 220 25.55 -15.96 -7.73
C GLY A 220 25.81 -14.66 -8.50
N LEU A 221 25.54 -13.51 -7.90
CA LEU A 221 25.73 -12.20 -8.50
C LEU A 221 27.18 -11.71 -8.35
N ARG A 222 27.53 -10.65 -9.07
CA ARG A 222 28.82 -9.97 -8.91
C ARG A 222 28.81 -9.11 -7.65
N ALA A 223 29.85 -9.20 -6.83
CA ALA A 223 30.01 -8.31 -5.67
C ALA A 223 30.05 -6.84 -6.13
N GLY A 224 29.55 -5.95 -5.30
CA GLY A 224 29.57 -4.51 -5.56
C GLY A 224 28.47 -3.98 -6.47
N ILE A 225 27.60 -4.82 -7.06
CA ILE A 225 26.45 -4.29 -7.80
C ILE A 225 25.53 -3.50 -6.85
N PRO A 226 24.81 -2.48 -7.36
CA PRO A 226 23.96 -1.63 -6.54
C PRO A 226 22.71 -2.38 -6.04
N VAL A 227 22.42 -2.21 -4.75
CA VAL A 227 21.20 -2.68 -4.09
C VAL A 227 20.51 -1.46 -3.47
N THR A 228 19.20 -1.27 -3.69
CA THR A 228 18.47 -0.14 -3.10
C THR A 228 18.31 -0.29 -1.58
N CYS A 229 18.11 0.83 -0.87
CA CYS A 229 17.70 0.83 0.53
C CYS A 229 16.41 0.03 0.75
N GLY A 230 15.56 -0.03 -0.24
CA GLY A 230 14.25 -0.68 -0.19
C GLY A 230 13.12 0.28 0.17
N ILE A 231 11.91 -0.07 -0.22
CA ILE A 231 10.70 0.75 -0.11
C ILE A 231 9.47 -0.10 0.24
N HIS A 232 8.51 0.48 0.96
CA HIS A 232 7.18 -0.10 1.16
C HIS A 232 6.43 -0.25 -0.19
N ASP A 233 5.77 -1.39 -0.44
CA ASP A 233 5.17 -1.74 -1.74
C ASP A 233 4.11 -0.76 -2.25
N SER A 234 3.21 -0.32 -1.38
CA SER A 234 2.20 0.68 -1.74
C SER A 234 2.83 2.02 -2.14
N ASN A 235 3.95 2.40 -1.51
CA ASN A 235 4.68 3.61 -1.86
C ASN A 235 5.57 3.42 -3.10
N ALA A 236 6.04 2.20 -3.37
CA ALA A 236 6.73 1.90 -4.62
C ALA A 236 5.82 2.14 -5.83
N SER A 237 4.53 1.77 -5.75
CA SER A 237 3.57 2.04 -6.84
C SER A 237 3.34 3.53 -7.11
N LEU A 238 3.66 4.40 -6.15
CA LEU A 238 3.55 5.85 -6.31
C LEU A 238 4.76 6.49 -7.01
N VAL A 239 5.92 5.82 -7.00
CA VAL A 239 7.19 6.37 -7.52
C VAL A 239 7.08 6.88 -8.96
N PRO A 240 6.44 6.18 -9.91
CA PRO A 240 6.29 6.67 -11.27
C PRO A 240 5.61 8.04 -11.37
N TRP A 241 4.76 8.38 -10.39
CA TRP A 241 3.93 9.58 -10.36
C TRP A 241 4.55 10.77 -9.61
N LEU A 242 5.67 10.58 -8.89
CA LEU A 242 6.25 11.60 -8.01
C LEU A 242 6.75 12.85 -8.74
N LYS A 243 7.06 12.73 -10.02
CA LYS A 243 7.58 13.82 -10.86
C LYS A 243 6.52 14.46 -11.76
N SER A 244 5.25 14.11 -11.62
CA SER A 244 4.16 14.64 -12.45
C SER A 244 3.95 16.16 -12.34
N GLY A 245 4.60 16.82 -11.38
CA GLY A 245 4.55 18.28 -11.15
C GLY A 245 3.30 18.75 -10.42
N ASP A 246 2.12 18.24 -10.77
CA ASP A 246 0.84 18.63 -10.20
C ASP A 246 0.39 17.64 -9.11
N PRO A 247 -0.35 18.11 -8.11
CA PRO A 247 -1.02 17.22 -7.16
C PRO A 247 -1.95 16.24 -7.89
N LEU A 248 -1.87 14.96 -7.54
CA LEU A 248 -2.71 13.92 -8.14
C LEU A 248 -3.20 12.91 -7.11
N SER A 249 -4.33 12.27 -7.40
CA SER A 249 -4.87 11.20 -6.57
C SER A 249 -4.78 9.86 -7.30
N ILE A 250 -4.22 8.86 -6.64
CA ILE A 250 -4.18 7.48 -7.14
C ILE A 250 -5.27 6.70 -6.43
N VAL A 251 -6.12 6.03 -7.20
CA VAL A 251 -7.16 5.12 -6.73
C VAL A 251 -6.73 3.71 -7.09
N SER A 252 -6.13 3.03 -6.14
CA SER A 252 -5.75 1.63 -6.27
C SER A 252 -6.88 0.73 -5.80
N SER A 253 -7.36 -0.15 -6.68
CA SER A 253 -8.47 -1.04 -6.39
C SER A 253 -8.05 -2.51 -6.37
N GLY A 254 -8.54 -3.23 -5.38
CA GLY A 254 -8.38 -4.66 -5.14
C GLY A 254 -9.48 -5.09 -4.17
N THR A 255 -9.18 -5.90 -3.17
CA THR A 255 -10.08 -6.15 -2.04
C THR A 255 -10.44 -4.83 -1.33
N TRP A 256 -9.45 -3.98 -1.13
CA TRP A 256 -9.59 -2.60 -0.74
C TRP A 256 -9.59 -1.67 -1.94
N THR A 257 -10.31 -0.57 -1.85
CA THR A 257 -10.12 0.62 -2.68
C THR A 257 -9.43 1.66 -1.82
N ILE A 258 -8.22 2.02 -2.21
CA ILE A 258 -7.33 2.93 -1.46
C ILE A 258 -7.10 4.15 -2.33
N VAL A 259 -7.43 5.31 -1.79
CA VAL A 259 -7.14 6.62 -2.38
C VAL A 259 -5.91 7.19 -1.70
N MET A 260 -4.89 7.53 -2.47
CA MET A 260 -3.65 8.17 -2.01
C MET A 260 -3.45 9.47 -2.78
N SER A 261 -3.30 10.59 -2.07
CA SER A 261 -3.18 11.92 -2.69
C SER A 261 -1.75 12.45 -2.60
N LEU A 262 -1.05 12.41 -3.74
CA LEU A 262 0.32 12.86 -3.88
C LEU A 262 0.40 14.39 -4.07
N GLY A 263 1.32 15.03 -3.34
CA GLY A 263 1.52 16.47 -3.44
C GLY A 263 0.39 17.31 -2.84
N VAL A 264 -0.56 16.66 -2.15
CA VAL A 264 -1.63 17.30 -1.39
C VAL A 264 -1.21 17.30 0.09
N PRO A 265 -1.16 18.44 0.78
CA PRO A 265 -0.88 18.45 2.21
C PRO A 265 -2.02 17.78 2.99
N PRO A 266 -1.73 17.14 4.14
CA PRO A 266 -2.76 16.63 5.01
C PRO A 266 -3.68 17.78 5.46
N GLY A 267 -5.00 17.59 5.23
CA GLY A 267 -6.02 18.44 5.81
C GLY A 267 -6.45 17.93 7.19
N GLU A 268 -7.68 18.21 7.57
CA GLU A 268 -8.26 17.59 8.76
C GLU A 268 -8.46 16.09 8.53
N MET A 269 -7.72 15.27 9.25
CA MET A 269 -7.73 13.82 9.13
C MET A 269 -8.49 13.19 10.30
N ASP A 270 -9.26 12.15 10.00
CA ASP A 270 -10.13 11.47 10.98
C ASP A 270 -9.86 9.95 10.91
N ALA A 271 -9.15 9.44 11.93
CA ALA A 271 -8.88 8.01 12.09
C ALA A 271 -10.17 7.16 12.14
N GLY A 272 -11.25 7.73 12.68
CA GLY A 272 -12.57 7.08 12.76
C GLY A 272 -13.24 6.90 11.39
N ARG A 273 -12.68 7.45 10.32
CA ARG A 273 -13.17 7.34 8.95
C ARG A 273 -12.21 6.57 8.03
N ASP A 274 -11.37 5.74 8.59
CA ASP A 274 -10.36 4.95 7.87
C ASP A 274 -9.37 5.83 7.07
N MET A 275 -9.05 7.02 7.63
CA MET A 275 -8.02 7.90 7.12
C MET A 275 -6.68 7.64 7.82
N LEU A 276 -5.61 7.76 7.06
CA LEU A 276 -4.23 7.70 7.54
C LEU A 276 -3.32 8.50 6.60
N ALA A 277 -2.10 8.81 7.01
CA ALA A 277 -1.09 9.26 6.08
C ALA A 277 -0.03 8.19 5.86
N ASN A 278 0.28 7.92 4.58
CA ASN A 278 1.52 7.30 4.16
C ASN A 278 2.61 8.36 4.00
N VAL A 279 3.82 7.93 3.68
CA VAL A 279 4.93 8.83 3.31
C VAL A 279 5.47 8.39 1.96
N ASP A 280 5.53 9.29 0.98
CA ASP A 280 6.05 8.98 -0.35
C ASP A 280 7.59 8.86 -0.35
N ALA A 281 8.17 8.40 -1.45
CA ALA A 281 9.62 8.19 -1.56
C ALA A 281 10.46 9.50 -1.54
N LEU A 282 9.81 10.67 -1.54
CA LEU A 282 10.45 11.96 -1.31
C LEU A 282 10.34 12.42 0.15
N GLY A 283 9.75 11.60 1.03
CA GLY A 283 9.58 11.90 2.45
C GLY A 283 8.36 12.79 2.77
N ARG A 284 7.44 12.99 1.82
CA ARG A 284 6.27 13.85 2.00
C ARG A 284 5.07 13.03 2.50
N PRO A 285 4.26 13.59 3.42
CA PRO A 285 3.03 12.94 3.83
C PRO A 285 2.09 12.75 2.62
N THR A 286 1.44 11.59 2.57
CA THR A 286 0.51 11.21 1.52
C THR A 286 -0.82 10.84 2.17
N PRO A 287 -1.76 11.81 2.27
CA PRO A 287 -3.08 11.54 2.82
C PRO A 287 -3.77 10.40 2.09
N THR A 288 -4.36 9.52 2.86
CA THR A 288 -4.94 8.26 2.38
C THR A 288 -6.28 8.05 3.03
N ALA A 289 -7.28 7.66 2.23
CA ALA A 289 -8.58 7.19 2.69
C ALA A 289 -8.95 5.91 1.95
N ARG A 290 -9.65 5.00 2.61
CA ARG A 290 -9.89 3.68 2.05
C ARG A 290 -11.25 3.10 2.45
N PHE A 291 -11.70 2.10 1.71
CA PHE A 291 -12.85 1.25 2.04
C PHE A 291 -12.70 -0.11 1.35
N MET A 292 -13.46 -1.10 1.75
CA MET A 292 -13.37 -2.45 1.17
C MET A 292 -14.16 -2.57 -0.15
N GLY A 293 -13.81 -1.75 -1.16
CA GLY A 293 -14.57 -1.60 -2.40
C GLY A 293 -14.72 -2.90 -3.20
N GLY A 294 -13.68 -3.72 -3.29
CA GLY A 294 -13.77 -5.02 -3.95
C GLY A 294 -14.66 -6.00 -3.20
N ARG A 295 -14.61 -6.00 -1.88
CA ARG A 295 -15.50 -6.82 -1.05
C ARG A 295 -16.95 -6.36 -1.14
N ASP A 296 -17.18 -5.05 -1.10
CA ASP A 296 -18.51 -4.48 -1.31
C ASP A 296 -19.06 -4.86 -2.68
N HIS A 297 -18.23 -4.74 -3.73
CA HIS A 297 -18.62 -5.16 -5.08
C HIS A 297 -19.03 -6.63 -5.12
N GLU A 298 -18.22 -7.53 -4.56
CA GLU A 298 -18.51 -8.97 -4.51
C GLU A 298 -19.85 -9.25 -3.81
N LEU A 299 -20.10 -8.63 -2.68
CA LEU A 299 -21.34 -8.80 -1.91
C LEU A 299 -22.57 -8.26 -2.67
N LEU A 300 -22.44 -7.12 -3.33
CA LEU A 300 -23.53 -6.45 -4.04
C LEU A 300 -23.89 -7.10 -5.37
N THR A 301 -22.89 -7.68 -6.04
CA THR A 301 -23.05 -8.27 -7.38
C THR A 301 -23.02 -9.79 -7.38
N LYS A 302 -23.18 -10.42 -6.21
CA LYS A 302 -23.16 -11.88 -6.08
C LYS A 302 -24.15 -12.52 -7.07
N GLY A 303 -23.64 -13.41 -7.92
CA GLY A 303 -24.41 -14.09 -8.96
C GLY A 303 -24.66 -13.25 -10.22
N CYS A 304 -24.08 -12.04 -10.32
CA CYS A 304 -24.13 -11.23 -11.53
C CYS A 304 -22.86 -11.43 -12.37
N VAL A 305 -22.98 -11.27 -13.68
CA VAL A 305 -21.88 -11.35 -14.65
C VAL A 305 -21.92 -10.11 -15.54
N GLY A 306 -20.74 -9.58 -15.90
CA GLY A 306 -20.59 -8.42 -16.77
C GLY A 306 -20.53 -7.09 -16.03
N SER A 307 -20.82 -6.00 -16.73
CA SER A 307 -20.83 -4.63 -16.23
C SER A 307 -22.17 -3.95 -16.56
N ALA A 308 -22.52 -2.92 -15.81
CA ALA A 308 -23.70 -2.10 -16.09
C ALA A 308 -23.53 -1.31 -17.38
N SER A 309 -24.62 -1.10 -18.14
CA SER A 309 -24.66 -0.11 -19.20
C SER A 309 -24.98 1.29 -18.65
N LEU A 310 -24.73 2.34 -19.42
CA LEU A 310 -25.10 3.71 -19.03
C LEU A 310 -26.63 3.87 -18.95
N SER A 311 -27.41 3.15 -19.74
CA SER A 311 -28.87 3.14 -19.65
C SER A 311 -29.37 2.50 -18.35
N ASP A 312 -28.72 1.44 -17.87
CA ASP A 312 -29.06 0.82 -16.59
C ASP A 312 -28.76 1.79 -15.41
N ILE A 313 -27.65 2.52 -15.49
CA ILE A 313 -27.29 3.54 -14.52
C ILE A 313 -28.31 4.67 -14.52
N ALA A 314 -28.72 5.18 -15.69
CA ALA A 314 -29.76 6.19 -15.81
C ALA A 314 -31.09 5.72 -15.21
N ALA A 315 -31.46 4.45 -15.44
CA ALA A 315 -32.67 3.87 -14.85
C ALA A 315 -32.63 3.81 -13.32
N VAL A 316 -31.46 3.43 -12.73
CA VAL A 316 -31.25 3.41 -11.28
C VAL A 316 -31.34 4.83 -10.68
N ILE A 317 -30.75 5.83 -11.34
CA ILE A 317 -30.83 7.24 -10.94
C ILE A 317 -32.31 7.71 -10.95
N SER A 318 -33.02 7.45 -12.05
CA SER A 318 -34.43 7.85 -12.21
C SER A 318 -35.35 7.18 -11.20
N LYS A 319 -35.11 5.92 -10.84
CA LYS A 319 -35.85 5.16 -9.83
C LYS A 319 -35.50 5.54 -8.38
N GLY A 320 -34.43 6.28 -8.15
CA GLY A 320 -33.95 6.60 -6.81
C GLY A 320 -33.56 5.39 -5.98
N ILE A 321 -32.84 4.44 -6.58
CA ILE A 321 -32.33 3.23 -5.92
C ILE A 321 -30.97 3.55 -5.33
N PHE A 322 -30.83 3.59 -3.99
CA PHE A 322 -29.57 3.91 -3.32
C PHE A 322 -29.05 2.71 -2.51
N ILE A 323 -27.77 2.39 -2.67
CA ILE A 323 -27.03 1.54 -1.74
C ILE A 323 -26.44 2.41 -0.65
N MET A 324 -26.67 2.04 0.62
CA MET A 324 -26.13 2.77 1.75
C MET A 324 -24.79 2.18 2.20
N PRO A 325 -23.85 3.01 2.72
CA PRO A 325 -22.56 2.55 3.22
C PRO A 325 -22.70 1.60 4.42
N GLY A 326 -21.61 0.87 4.78
CA GLY A 326 -21.61 -0.11 5.88
C GLY A 326 -21.94 -1.53 5.44
N ARG A 327 -21.64 -1.89 4.20
CA ARG A 327 -21.72 -3.27 3.69
C ARG A 327 -20.71 -4.17 4.37
N VAL A 328 -19.51 -3.65 4.59
CA VAL A 328 -18.52 -4.23 5.50
C VAL A 328 -18.53 -3.37 6.76
N PRO A 329 -18.97 -3.90 7.92
CA PRO A 329 -19.10 -3.11 9.14
C PRO A 329 -17.76 -2.63 9.68
N GLY A 330 -17.76 -1.45 10.28
CA GLY A 330 -16.62 -0.91 11.04
C GLY A 330 -15.46 -0.38 10.21
N VAL A 331 -15.58 -0.35 8.87
CA VAL A 331 -14.50 0.13 7.99
C VAL A 331 -14.97 1.21 7.02
N GLY A 332 -14.03 2.02 6.53
CA GLY A 332 -14.27 3.05 5.52
C GLY A 332 -14.82 4.37 6.08
N PRO A 333 -15.23 5.29 5.20
CA PRO A 333 -15.65 6.64 5.55
C PRO A 333 -16.88 6.72 6.46
N PHE A 334 -17.64 5.62 6.59
CA PHE A 334 -18.89 5.55 7.34
C PHE A 334 -18.94 4.28 8.23
N PRO A 335 -18.05 4.15 9.23
CA PRO A 335 -17.88 2.92 10.00
C PRO A 335 -19.10 2.56 10.88
N GLN A 336 -19.93 3.55 11.23
CA GLN A 336 -21.16 3.35 12.01
C GLN A 336 -22.37 2.99 11.14
N ALA A 337 -22.28 3.14 9.83
CA ALA A 337 -23.38 2.84 8.92
C ALA A 337 -23.68 1.33 8.88
N ARG A 338 -24.96 0.98 8.75
CA ARG A 338 -25.44 -0.40 8.82
C ARG A 338 -25.77 -1.03 7.47
N GLY A 339 -25.38 -0.37 6.39
CA GLY A 339 -25.70 -0.82 5.04
C GLY A 339 -27.19 -0.68 4.71
N GLY A 340 -27.62 -1.42 3.70
CA GLY A 340 -29.03 -1.44 3.29
C GLY A 340 -29.29 -0.75 1.97
N TRP A 341 -30.57 -0.58 1.69
CA TRP A 341 -31.10 0.08 0.51
C TRP A 341 -31.99 1.25 0.92
N ARG A 342 -32.01 2.28 0.10
CA ARG A 342 -33.02 3.33 0.18
C ARG A 342 -33.71 3.47 -1.18
N GLY A 343 -35.01 3.65 -1.20
CA GLY A 343 -35.83 3.42 -2.38
C GLY A 343 -36.18 1.94 -2.54
N ALA A 344 -36.72 1.55 -3.69
CA ALA A 344 -36.96 0.14 -3.99
C ALA A 344 -35.66 -0.62 -4.17
N PRO A 345 -35.51 -1.86 -3.67
CA PRO A 345 -34.34 -2.66 -3.94
C PRO A 345 -34.24 -2.99 -5.46
N PRO A 346 -33.01 -3.16 -6.00
CA PRO A 346 -32.83 -3.44 -7.42
C PRO A 346 -33.48 -4.77 -7.82
N VAL A 347 -34.11 -4.78 -8.98
CA VAL A 347 -34.72 -5.95 -9.57
C VAL A 347 -33.87 -6.42 -10.73
N GLY A 348 -33.37 -7.66 -10.64
CA GLY A 348 -32.55 -8.26 -11.68
C GLY A 348 -31.08 -7.82 -11.68
N MET A 349 -30.33 -8.36 -12.62
CA MET A 349 -28.86 -8.24 -12.69
C MET A 349 -28.42 -6.83 -13.10
N ALA A 350 -29.09 -6.23 -14.09
CA ALA A 350 -28.73 -4.93 -14.62
C ALA A 350 -28.79 -3.82 -13.55
N GLU A 351 -29.89 -3.75 -12.80
CA GLU A 351 -30.04 -2.76 -11.73
C GLU A 351 -29.06 -3.00 -10.55
N LYS A 352 -28.76 -4.27 -10.23
CA LYS A 352 -27.75 -4.58 -9.20
C LYS A 352 -26.36 -4.09 -9.61
N LEU A 353 -25.93 -4.37 -10.83
CA LEU A 353 -24.64 -3.92 -11.36
C LEU A 353 -24.57 -2.39 -11.45
N ALA A 354 -25.63 -1.75 -11.92
CA ALA A 354 -25.71 -0.29 -12.02
C ALA A 354 -25.68 0.39 -10.65
N SER A 355 -26.45 -0.10 -9.69
CA SER A 355 -26.47 0.41 -8.31
C SER A 355 -25.10 0.24 -7.63
N ALA A 356 -24.45 -0.93 -7.82
CA ALA A 356 -23.10 -1.18 -7.29
C ALA A 356 -22.08 -0.23 -7.91
N THR A 357 -22.14 0.01 -9.22
CA THR A 357 -21.25 0.95 -9.92
C THR A 357 -21.39 2.38 -9.37
N LEU A 358 -22.61 2.89 -9.20
CA LEU A 358 -22.86 4.21 -8.60
C LEU A 358 -22.38 4.28 -7.15
N TYR A 359 -22.66 3.25 -6.34
CA TYR A 359 -22.21 3.17 -4.95
C TYR A 359 -20.70 3.25 -4.85
N LEU A 360 -19.97 2.45 -5.63
CA LEU A 360 -18.51 2.46 -5.61
C LEU A 360 -17.94 3.80 -6.06
N ALA A 361 -18.56 4.45 -7.07
CA ALA A 361 -18.13 5.78 -7.51
C ALA A 361 -18.35 6.85 -6.42
N LEU A 362 -19.45 6.81 -5.70
CA LEU A 362 -19.77 7.73 -4.59
C LEU A 362 -18.88 7.50 -3.37
N MET A 363 -18.61 6.24 -3.02
CA MET A 363 -17.65 5.89 -1.95
C MET A 363 -16.24 6.35 -2.30
N THR A 364 -15.80 6.14 -3.55
CA THR A 364 -14.50 6.59 -4.03
C THR A 364 -14.41 8.11 -4.04
N GLN A 365 -15.45 8.82 -4.51
CA GLN A 365 -15.54 10.28 -4.42
C GLN A 365 -15.44 10.77 -2.97
N THR A 366 -16.06 10.06 -2.02
CA THR A 366 -15.95 10.38 -0.60
C THR A 366 -14.53 10.23 -0.08
N CYS A 367 -13.86 9.14 -0.44
CA CYS A 367 -12.44 8.94 -0.08
C CYS A 367 -11.53 10.01 -0.70
N LEU A 368 -11.77 10.39 -1.96
CA LEU A 368 -11.04 11.48 -2.62
C LEU A 368 -11.23 12.82 -1.90
N ALA A 369 -12.46 13.13 -1.50
CA ALA A 369 -12.74 14.36 -0.75
C ALA A 369 -12.06 14.36 0.62
N LEU A 370 -11.96 13.21 1.29
CA LEU A 370 -11.31 13.05 2.58
C LEU A 370 -9.79 13.16 2.49
N ALA A 371 -9.18 12.48 1.52
CA ALA A 371 -7.74 12.49 1.33
C ALA A 371 -7.21 13.82 0.71
N GLY A 372 -8.11 14.72 0.30
CA GLY A 372 -7.77 15.88 -0.50
C GLY A 372 -7.55 15.48 -1.97
N MET A 373 -8.44 15.94 -2.83
CA MET A 373 -8.43 15.56 -4.24
C MET A 373 -7.38 16.32 -5.03
N GLY A 374 -6.52 15.59 -5.75
CA GLY A 374 -5.56 16.17 -6.68
C GLY A 374 -6.22 16.70 -7.96
N GLN A 375 -5.43 17.31 -8.83
CA GLN A 375 -5.90 17.88 -10.11
C GLN A 375 -6.18 16.81 -11.18
N ARG A 376 -5.69 15.59 -10.98
CA ARG A 376 -5.93 14.40 -11.82
C ARG A 376 -6.14 13.17 -10.94
N ILE A 377 -6.92 12.23 -11.44
CA ILE A 377 -7.20 10.95 -10.78
C ILE A 377 -6.64 9.83 -11.67
N ILE A 378 -5.83 8.97 -11.07
CA ILE A 378 -5.28 7.78 -11.72
C ILE A 378 -5.98 6.55 -11.15
N LEU A 379 -6.61 5.76 -12.02
CA LEU A 379 -7.24 4.50 -11.65
C LEU A 379 -6.31 3.33 -11.93
N GLU A 380 -6.17 2.46 -10.93
CA GLU A 380 -5.41 1.22 -11.00
C GLU A 380 -6.25 0.03 -10.50
N GLY A 381 -5.87 -1.17 -10.95
CA GLY A 381 -6.50 -2.40 -10.53
C GLY A 381 -7.85 -2.71 -11.22
N PRO A 382 -8.68 -3.61 -10.65
CA PRO A 382 -9.91 -4.09 -11.29
C PRO A 382 -10.94 -3.00 -11.64
N LEU A 383 -11.12 -1.99 -10.80
CA LEU A 383 -12.07 -0.89 -11.08
C LEU A 383 -11.66 -0.04 -12.29
N ALA A 384 -10.38 0.00 -12.62
CA ALA A 384 -9.89 0.67 -13.83
C ALA A 384 -10.45 0.06 -15.14
N ARG A 385 -10.88 -1.21 -15.10
CA ARG A 385 -11.49 -1.91 -16.22
C ARG A 385 -13.01 -1.71 -16.32
N ASN A 386 -13.62 -1.10 -15.29
CA ASN A 386 -15.05 -0.79 -15.28
C ASN A 386 -15.26 0.61 -15.87
N GLU A 387 -15.40 0.69 -17.19
CA GLU A 387 -15.58 1.97 -17.90
C GLU A 387 -16.75 2.83 -17.33
N PRO A 388 -17.96 2.28 -17.10
CA PRO A 388 -19.05 3.05 -16.48
C PRO A 388 -18.69 3.64 -15.11
N PHE A 389 -17.95 2.91 -14.28
CA PHE A 389 -17.44 3.42 -13.00
C PHE A 389 -16.51 4.62 -13.21
N ALA A 390 -15.52 4.49 -14.09
CA ALA A 390 -14.54 5.55 -14.36
C ALA A 390 -15.22 6.81 -14.91
N ARG A 391 -16.20 6.65 -15.81
CA ARG A 391 -16.99 7.75 -16.39
C ARG A 391 -17.88 8.42 -15.34
N CYS A 392 -18.55 7.66 -14.47
CA CYS A 392 -19.31 8.20 -13.34
C CYS A 392 -18.41 8.96 -12.37
N LEU A 393 -17.25 8.41 -12.02
CA LEU A 393 -16.29 9.05 -11.14
C LEU A 393 -15.81 10.40 -11.70
N SER A 394 -15.47 10.45 -12.99
CA SER A 394 -15.08 11.68 -13.68
C SER A 394 -16.20 12.74 -13.61
N ALA A 395 -17.45 12.34 -13.90
CA ALA A 395 -18.60 13.24 -13.83
C ALA A 395 -18.88 13.74 -12.39
N LEU A 396 -18.76 12.85 -11.39
CA LEU A 396 -19.02 13.17 -9.99
C LEU A 396 -17.95 14.08 -9.38
N THR A 397 -16.69 13.93 -9.80
CA THR A 397 -15.55 14.71 -9.27
C THR A 397 -15.30 16.00 -10.04
N GLY A 398 -15.66 16.04 -11.31
CA GLY A 398 -15.29 17.13 -12.23
C GLY A 398 -13.79 17.17 -12.56
N VAL A 399 -13.05 16.11 -12.21
CA VAL A 399 -11.61 16.00 -12.40
C VAL A 399 -11.30 14.94 -13.47
N ALA A 400 -10.27 15.19 -14.28
CA ALA A 400 -9.84 14.23 -15.29
C ALA A 400 -9.41 12.91 -14.65
N VAL A 401 -10.04 11.82 -15.09
CA VAL A 401 -9.74 10.44 -14.68
C VAL A 401 -8.97 9.77 -15.78
N HIS A 402 -7.84 9.14 -15.44
CA HIS A 402 -7.01 8.37 -16.35
C HIS A 402 -6.89 6.93 -15.85
N VAL A 403 -6.84 5.98 -16.76
CA VAL A 403 -6.54 4.59 -16.44
C VAL A 403 -5.05 4.36 -16.60
N SER A 404 -4.39 3.84 -15.57
CA SER A 404 -2.99 3.42 -15.68
C SER A 404 -2.88 2.24 -16.65
N ALA A 405 -1.95 2.33 -17.59
CA ALA A 405 -1.65 1.25 -18.52
C ALA A 405 -0.74 0.17 -17.89
N ASP A 406 -0.09 0.49 -16.77
CA ASP A 406 0.93 -0.35 -16.16
C ASP A 406 0.34 -1.29 -15.09
N ALA A 407 0.29 -2.58 -15.42
CA ALA A 407 -0.09 -3.63 -14.45
C ALA A 407 1.01 -3.95 -13.39
N THR A 408 2.17 -3.28 -13.46
CA THR A 408 3.39 -3.61 -12.68
C THR A 408 3.90 -2.42 -11.84
N GLY A 409 3.03 -1.52 -11.42
CA GLY A 409 3.40 -0.26 -10.75
C GLY A 409 4.45 -0.39 -9.63
N THR A 410 4.31 -1.39 -8.75
CA THR A 410 5.23 -1.66 -7.64
C THR A 410 6.64 -2.01 -8.14
N ALA A 411 6.76 -2.95 -9.09
CA ALA A 411 8.07 -3.36 -9.61
C ALA A 411 8.73 -2.23 -10.42
N THR A 412 7.96 -1.56 -11.27
CA THR A 412 8.42 -0.40 -12.05
C THR A 412 8.92 0.71 -11.11
N GLY A 413 8.14 1.04 -10.07
CA GLY A 413 8.54 2.06 -9.10
C GLY A 413 9.81 1.71 -8.33
N ALA A 414 9.95 0.47 -7.88
CA ALA A 414 11.17 0.01 -7.22
C ALA A 414 12.41 0.10 -8.15
N ALA A 415 12.25 -0.26 -9.43
CA ALA A 415 13.33 -0.14 -10.39
C ALA A 415 13.72 1.32 -10.68
N LEU A 416 12.75 2.22 -10.79
CA LEU A 416 12.99 3.66 -11.00
C LEU A 416 13.82 4.28 -9.89
N LEU A 417 13.68 3.81 -8.64
CA LEU A 417 14.50 4.25 -7.51
C LEU A 417 15.99 3.91 -7.74
N LEU A 418 16.29 2.73 -8.26
CA LEU A 418 17.66 2.30 -8.55
C LEU A 418 18.22 3.04 -9.76
N LEU A 419 17.43 3.16 -10.82
CA LEU A 419 17.85 3.81 -12.06
C LEU A 419 18.03 5.31 -11.91
N LYS A 420 17.35 5.94 -10.93
CA LYS A 420 17.25 7.41 -10.78
C LYS A 420 16.80 8.09 -12.09
N ALA A 421 16.08 7.34 -12.91
CA ALA A 421 15.65 7.77 -14.23
C ALA A 421 14.38 8.63 -14.14
N ASP A 422 14.27 9.55 -15.06
CA ASP A 422 13.01 10.21 -15.33
C ASP A 422 12.14 9.24 -16.13
N HIS A 423 10.96 8.98 -15.59
CA HIS A 423 9.95 8.16 -16.24
C HIS A 423 8.65 8.96 -16.29
N ASP A 424 8.13 9.12 -17.51
CA ASP A 424 6.78 9.63 -17.67
C ASP A 424 5.83 8.44 -17.78
N PRO A 425 4.98 8.21 -16.74
CA PRO A 425 4.09 7.08 -16.75
C PRO A 425 3.15 7.14 -17.94
N ARG A 426 2.96 6.04 -18.64
CA ARG A 426 2.02 5.96 -19.76
C ARG A 426 0.59 6.09 -19.25
N LEU A 427 0.06 7.30 -19.34
CA LEU A 427 -1.36 7.56 -19.10
C LEU A 427 -2.17 7.21 -20.34
N GLY A 428 -3.22 6.46 -20.15
CA GLY A 428 -4.29 6.42 -21.14
C GLY A 428 -4.94 7.81 -21.32
N PRO A 429 -5.73 8.01 -22.38
CA PRO A 429 -6.48 9.25 -22.55
C PRO A 429 -7.40 9.49 -21.34
N ALA A 430 -7.73 10.76 -21.09
CA ALA A 430 -8.72 11.10 -20.08
C ALA A 430 -10.05 10.42 -20.40
N VAL A 431 -10.63 9.76 -19.40
CA VAL A 431 -11.94 9.11 -19.51
C VAL A 431 -13.00 10.19 -19.69
N GLN A 432 -13.82 10.04 -20.72
CA GLN A 432 -14.92 10.97 -20.97
C GLN A 432 -15.99 10.84 -19.86
N PRO A 433 -16.34 11.94 -19.15
CA PRO A 433 -17.39 11.89 -18.14
C PRO A 433 -18.72 11.48 -18.75
N VAL A 434 -19.59 10.87 -17.96
CA VAL A 434 -20.97 10.62 -18.37
C VAL A 434 -21.78 11.91 -18.30
N ASP A 435 -22.66 12.09 -19.26
CA ASP A 435 -23.76 13.06 -19.17
C ASP A 435 -25.04 12.27 -18.84
N LEU A 436 -25.38 12.20 -17.56
CA LEU A 436 -26.57 11.49 -17.07
C LEU A 436 -27.48 12.47 -16.31
N PRO A 437 -28.69 12.74 -16.84
CA PRO A 437 -29.66 13.57 -16.15
C PRO A 437 -29.93 13.09 -14.71
N GLY A 438 -29.86 14.00 -13.75
CA GLY A 438 -30.09 13.69 -12.35
C GLY A 438 -28.94 13.13 -11.55
N LEU A 439 -27.77 12.80 -12.15
CA LEU A 439 -26.62 12.24 -11.44
C LEU A 439 -26.16 13.14 -10.27
N SER A 440 -26.08 14.44 -10.46
CA SER A 440 -25.70 15.40 -9.41
C SER A 440 -26.67 15.39 -8.24
N ALA A 441 -27.97 15.44 -8.53
CA ALA A 441 -29.04 15.38 -7.50
C ALA A 441 -29.03 14.02 -6.78
N TYR A 442 -28.83 12.93 -7.50
CA TYR A 442 -28.67 11.59 -6.94
C TYR A 442 -27.49 11.53 -5.95
N ALA A 443 -26.33 12.06 -6.34
CA ALA A 443 -25.16 12.12 -5.49
C ALA A 443 -25.36 12.99 -4.23
N GLN A 444 -26.05 14.12 -4.35
CA GLN A 444 -26.40 14.97 -3.21
C GLN A 444 -27.32 14.24 -2.22
N ASN A 445 -28.36 13.59 -2.72
CA ASN A 445 -29.29 12.80 -1.92
C ASN A 445 -28.55 11.63 -1.21
N TRP A 446 -27.71 10.90 -1.94
CA TRP A 446 -26.94 9.82 -1.36
C TRP A 446 -26.05 10.31 -0.21
N ARG A 447 -25.34 11.43 -0.38
CA ARG A 447 -24.49 12.01 0.67
C ARG A 447 -25.31 12.41 1.91
N ALA A 448 -26.46 13.04 1.71
CA ALA A 448 -27.36 13.41 2.80
C ALA A 448 -27.83 12.17 3.58
N TYR A 449 -28.19 11.10 2.88
CA TYR A 449 -28.60 9.84 3.50
C TYR A 449 -27.44 9.14 4.22
N ALA A 450 -26.24 9.13 3.64
CA ALA A 450 -25.05 8.53 4.23
C ALA A 450 -24.63 9.27 5.52
N GLN A 451 -24.79 10.58 5.57
CA GLN A 451 -24.52 11.38 6.78
C GLN A 451 -25.52 11.10 7.92
N GLN A 452 -26.78 10.80 7.60
CA GLN A 452 -27.79 10.43 8.62
C GLN A 452 -27.58 9.02 9.17
N ALA A 453 -26.79 8.19 8.51
CA ALA A 453 -26.49 6.82 8.91
C ALA A 453 -25.21 6.72 9.77
N ARG A 454 -24.65 7.84 10.16
CA ARG A 454 -23.49 7.96 11.06
C ARG A 454 -23.83 7.66 12.50
#